data_3168b97700143712c38052011e6253b3
#
_entry.id   3168b97700143712c38052011e6253b3
#
_cell.length_a   1.000
_cell.length_b   1.000
_cell.length_c   1.000
_cell.angle_alpha   90.00
_cell.angle_beta   90.00
_cell.angle_gamma   90.00
#
_symmetry.space_group_name_H-M   'P 1'
#
loop_
_entity.id
_entity.type
_entity.pdbx_description
1 polymer ?
#
loop_
_entity_poly.entity_id
_entity_poly.type
_entity_poly.pdbx_seq_one_letter_code
_entity_poly.pdbx_strand_id
1 'polypeptide(L)'
;MTESLIWWSIAIYLLIAIGIAIMSRQGPSESMSGYFLGNRQMNGFVSALSYSATTYSAFMMVGLAGLTYAGGVGALGFEIIYFAGVSLVAVFGPKILGSRQEVRLCDAHRYNSKHVAMAVSIASCIFLIPYSAVQLAGVGYLLQGITDGAITFTTGVVLATVIAIFFSYIAGIRSVMWTDSLQAIMMIVASTLVAFLVIQGLGGFGALFDTLATEHPQSLTVPGPGLFSFVTFLGLTIPWFFFSISNPQVSQRLFMPSSLRSMRHMLIGFLVFGFIYTMVSVLWGFSALAAF
;
A
#
# COMPACT_ATOMS: atom_id res chain seq x y z
N MET A 1 -26.49 -13.11 11.74
CA MET A 1 -26.71 -12.31 10.51
C MET A 1 -25.42 -11.63 10.02
N THR A 2 -24.54 -11.23 10.90
CA THR A 2 -23.26 -10.59 10.57
C THR A 2 -22.25 -11.52 9.91
N GLU A 3 -22.10 -12.77 10.38
CA GLU A 3 -21.14 -13.73 9.82
C GLU A 3 -21.40 -14.07 8.36
N SER A 4 -22.66 -14.32 8.01
CA SER A 4 -23.02 -14.62 6.61
C SER A 4 -22.70 -13.45 5.67
N LEU A 5 -22.90 -12.21 6.11
CA LEU A 5 -22.56 -11.01 5.34
C LEU A 5 -21.04 -10.91 5.07
N ILE A 6 -20.21 -11.24 6.05
CA ILE A 6 -18.75 -11.24 5.90
C ILE A 6 -18.34 -12.24 4.80
N TRP A 7 -18.85 -13.46 4.89
CA TRP A 7 -18.51 -14.51 3.92
C TRP A 7 -18.98 -14.19 2.51
N TRP A 8 -20.22 -13.65 2.37
CA TRP A 8 -20.73 -13.19 1.07
C TRP A 8 -19.90 -12.04 0.51
N SER A 9 -19.48 -11.09 1.33
CA SER A 9 -18.64 -9.96 0.88
C SER A 9 -17.29 -10.45 0.37
N ILE A 10 -16.64 -11.37 1.09
CA ILE A 10 -15.37 -11.99 0.68
C ILE A 10 -15.55 -12.77 -0.63
N ALA A 11 -16.62 -13.59 -0.73
CA ALA A 11 -16.86 -14.38 -1.92
C ALA A 11 -17.13 -13.50 -3.16
N ILE A 12 -17.96 -12.47 -3.03
CA ILE A 12 -18.24 -11.51 -4.11
C ILE A 12 -16.97 -10.80 -4.54
N TYR A 13 -16.16 -10.31 -3.58
CA TYR A 13 -14.88 -9.67 -3.89
C TYR A 13 -13.94 -10.62 -4.66
N LEU A 14 -13.77 -11.85 -4.20
CA LEU A 14 -12.91 -12.84 -4.87
C LEU A 14 -13.41 -13.16 -6.28
N LEU A 15 -14.71 -13.32 -6.48
CA LEU A 15 -15.28 -13.56 -7.80
C LEU A 15 -15.02 -12.39 -8.76
N ILE A 16 -15.19 -11.15 -8.31
CA ILE A 16 -14.90 -9.96 -9.11
C ILE A 16 -13.40 -9.88 -9.42
N ALA A 17 -12.55 -10.09 -8.43
CA ALA A 17 -11.10 -10.03 -8.60
C ALA A 17 -10.59 -11.12 -9.57
N ILE A 18 -11.10 -12.35 -9.47
CA ILE A 18 -10.79 -13.44 -10.41
C ILE A 18 -11.29 -13.10 -11.81
N GLY A 19 -12.52 -12.58 -11.93
CA GLY A 19 -13.08 -12.14 -13.20
C GLY A 19 -12.19 -11.09 -13.90
N ILE A 20 -11.77 -10.06 -13.15
CA ILE A 20 -10.85 -9.03 -13.66
C ILE A 20 -9.50 -9.65 -14.03
N ALA A 21 -8.95 -10.53 -13.20
CA ALA A 21 -7.68 -11.18 -13.47
C ALA A 21 -7.71 -11.99 -14.78
N ILE A 22 -8.79 -12.72 -15.02
CA ILE A 22 -8.97 -13.51 -16.23
C ILE A 22 -9.18 -12.60 -17.46
N MET A 23 -10.05 -11.59 -17.36
CA MET A 23 -10.36 -10.68 -18.46
C MET A 23 -9.17 -9.80 -18.87
N SER A 24 -8.34 -9.42 -17.92
CA SER A 24 -7.16 -8.59 -18.15
C SER A 24 -5.90 -9.38 -18.53
N ARG A 25 -5.98 -10.71 -18.49
CA ARG A 25 -4.88 -11.60 -18.86
C ARG A 25 -4.54 -11.38 -20.34
N GLN A 26 -3.29 -11.03 -20.60
CA GLN A 26 -2.74 -11.19 -21.95
C GLN A 26 -2.49 -12.68 -22.19
N GLY A 27 -2.73 -13.16 -23.43
CA GLY A 27 -2.39 -14.54 -23.82
C GLY A 27 -0.96 -14.89 -23.42
N PRO A 28 -0.50 -16.14 -23.64
CA PRO A 28 0.82 -16.58 -23.20
C PRO A 28 1.86 -15.53 -23.60
N SER A 29 2.39 -14.83 -22.62
CA SER A 29 3.40 -13.79 -22.84
C SER A 29 4.71 -14.52 -23.12
N GLU A 30 5.07 -14.61 -24.37
CA GLU A 30 6.33 -15.20 -24.81
C GLU A 30 7.55 -14.39 -24.34
N SER A 31 7.34 -13.19 -23.78
CA SER A 31 8.43 -12.33 -23.34
C SER A 31 8.39 -12.05 -21.83
N MET A 32 9.57 -12.08 -21.22
CA MET A 32 9.78 -11.68 -19.83
C MET A 32 9.27 -10.24 -19.56
N SER A 33 9.40 -9.35 -20.53
CA SER A 33 8.92 -7.97 -20.38
C SER A 33 7.39 -7.87 -20.35
N GLY A 34 6.69 -8.74 -21.06
CA GLY A 34 5.24 -8.84 -21.02
C GLY A 34 4.75 -9.28 -19.64
N TYR A 35 5.36 -10.34 -19.11
CA TYR A 35 4.98 -10.90 -17.82
C TYR A 35 5.30 -9.96 -16.64
N PHE A 36 6.49 -9.35 -16.57
CA PHE A 36 6.93 -8.54 -15.45
C PHE A 36 6.64 -7.05 -15.56
N LEU A 37 6.39 -6.52 -16.77
CA LEU A 37 6.23 -5.09 -17.03
C LEU A 37 4.96 -4.73 -17.80
N GLY A 38 4.09 -5.70 -18.11
CA GLY A 38 2.84 -5.49 -18.84
C GLY A 38 3.05 -4.81 -20.20
N ASN A 39 4.16 -5.15 -20.90
CA ASN A 39 4.61 -4.51 -22.15
C ASN A 39 4.76 -2.97 -22.07
N ARG A 40 4.78 -2.42 -20.85
CA ARG A 40 4.94 -0.96 -20.60
C ARG A 40 3.88 -0.11 -21.31
N GLN A 41 2.65 -0.58 -21.33
CA GLN A 41 1.54 0.05 -22.06
C GLN A 41 0.46 0.61 -21.11
N MET A 42 0.79 0.75 -19.81
CA MET A 42 -0.20 1.20 -18.84
C MET A 42 -0.47 2.69 -18.96
N ASN A 43 -1.76 3.04 -18.98
CA ASN A 43 -2.18 4.42 -18.90
C ASN A 43 -1.94 5.02 -17.52
N GLY A 44 -1.97 6.36 -17.43
CA GLY A 44 -1.65 7.07 -16.19
C GLY A 44 -2.63 6.77 -15.05
N PHE A 45 -3.92 6.53 -15.33
CA PHE A 45 -4.94 6.27 -14.32
C PHE A 45 -4.74 4.90 -13.65
N VAL A 46 -4.64 3.83 -14.44
CA VAL A 46 -4.37 2.47 -13.92
C VAL A 46 -3.02 2.43 -13.21
N SER A 47 -2.01 3.12 -13.76
CA SER A 47 -0.70 3.23 -13.10
C SER A 47 -0.79 3.95 -11.75
N ALA A 48 -1.60 5.00 -11.62
CA ALA A 48 -1.81 5.71 -10.36
C ALA A 48 -2.48 4.83 -9.32
N LEU A 49 -3.56 4.15 -9.69
CA LEU A 49 -4.28 3.27 -8.78
C LEU A 49 -3.43 2.06 -8.35
N SER A 50 -2.72 1.42 -9.29
CA SER A 50 -1.84 0.29 -8.97
C SER A 50 -0.63 0.73 -8.12
N TYR A 51 -0.03 1.89 -8.40
CA TYR A 51 1.04 2.45 -7.58
C TYR A 51 0.53 2.73 -6.16
N SER A 52 -0.68 3.29 -6.04
CA SER A 52 -1.32 3.57 -4.76
C SER A 52 -1.61 2.28 -3.99
N ALA A 53 -2.26 1.29 -4.59
CA ALA A 53 -2.55 0.02 -3.95
C ALA A 53 -1.28 -0.74 -3.52
N THR A 54 -0.20 -0.65 -4.31
CA THR A 54 1.08 -1.27 -3.97
C THR A 54 1.74 -0.60 -2.76
N THR A 55 1.58 0.72 -2.64
CA THR A 55 2.14 1.51 -1.55
C THR A 55 1.29 1.43 -0.29
N TYR A 56 -0.01 1.67 -0.43
CA TYR A 56 -0.98 1.69 0.66
C TYR A 56 -1.56 0.28 0.88
N SER A 57 -0.83 -0.50 1.62
CA SER A 57 -1.14 -1.90 1.93
C SER A 57 -1.95 -2.04 3.22
N ALA A 58 -2.14 -3.28 3.68
CA ALA A 58 -2.70 -3.58 5.00
C ALA A 58 -1.99 -2.84 6.14
N PHE A 59 -0.68 -2.54 5.99
CA PHE A 59 0.06 -1.72 6.94
C PHE A 59 -0.57 -0.33 7.13
N MET A 60 -1.04 0.30 6.07
CA MET A 60 -1.66 1.62 6.18
C MET A 60 -3.02 1.57 6.89
N MET A 61 -3.85 0.58 6.59
CA MET A 61 -5.15 0.48 7.25
C MET A 61 -5.05 0.13 8.73
N VAL A 62 -4.20 -0.82 9.07
CA VAL A 62 -4.08 -1.33 10.44
C VAL A 62 -2.93 -0.66 11.18
N GLY A 63 -1.79 -0.52 10.51
CA GLY A 63 -0.56 0.00 11.10
C GLY A 63 -0.61 1.50 11.35
N LEU A 64 -0.99 2.32 10.35
CA LEU A 64 -1.04 3.78 10.54
C LEU A 64 -2.18 4.18 11.50
N ALA A 65 -3.34 3.52 11.41
CA ALA A 65 -4.41 3.74 12.37
C ALA A 65 -3.98 3.34 13.78
N GLY A 66 -3.31 2.20 13.95
CA GLY A 66 -2.75 1.76 15.23
C GLY A 66 -1.64 2.68 15.76
N LEU A 67 -0.76 3.17 14.87
CA LEU A 67 0.26 4.17 15.24
C LEU A 67 -0.37 5.50 15.67
N THR A 68 -1.46 5.91 15.01
CA THR A 68 -2.19 7.13 15.39
C THR A 68 -2.89 6.94 16.73
N TYR A 69 -3.50 5.78 16.97
CA TYR A 69 -4.08 5.42 18.25
C TYR A 69 -3.05 5.51 19.39
N ALA A 70 -1.85 4.96 19.17
CA ALA A 70 -0.80 4.88 20.18
C ALA A 70 0.06 6.15 20.29
N GLY A 71 0.32 6.84 19.18
CA GLY A 71 1.29 7.94 19.08
C GLY A 71 0.71 9.26 18.57
N GLY A 72 -0.60 9.33 18.33
CA GLY A 72 -1.27 10.55 17.89
C GLY A 72 -0.87 11.03 16.50
N VAL A 73 -0.97 12.33 16.29
CA VAL A 73 -0.70 13.01 15.01
C VAL A 73 0.74 12.83 14.49
N GLY A 74 1.67 12.47 15.37
CA GLY A 74 3.04 12.16 15.00
C GLY A 74 3.15 11.04 13.95
N ALA A 75 2.16 10.12 13.90
CA ALA A 75 2.09 9.09 12.87
C ALA A 75 2.06 9.65 11.43
N LEU A 76 1.56 10.87 11.21
CA LEU A 76 1.61 11.55 9.91
C LEU A 76 3.03 11.81 9.40
N GLY A 77 4.03 11.84 10.30
CA GLY A 77 5.43 12.07 9.92
C GLY A 77 5.94 11.06 8.89
N PHE A 78 5.47 9.81 8.95
CA PHE A 78 5.83 8.77 7.98
C PHE A 78 5.38 9.16 6.57
N GLU A 79 4.15 9.61 6.44
CA GLU A 79 3.54 9.92 5.14
C GLU A 79 4.01 11.25 4.57
N ILE A 80 4.16 12.27 5.40
CA ILE A 80 4.66 13.58 4.96
C ILE A 80 6.07 13.44 4.37
N ILE A 81 6.95 12.68 5.03
CA ILE A 81 8.30 12.42 4.55
C ILE A 81 8.27 11.56 3.28
N TYR A 82 7.36 10.59 3.20
CA TYR A 82 7.18 9.79 1.98
C TYR A 82 6.69 10.65 0.80
N PHE A 83 5.72 11.53 0.99
CA PHE A 83 5.27 12.46 -0.05
C PHE A 83 6.40 13.37 -0.53
N ALA A 84 7.23 13.86 0.39
CA ALA A 84 8.42 14.61 0.02
C ALA A 84 9.38 13.75 -0.84
N GLY A 85 9.50 12.45 -0.51
CA GLY A 85 10.30 11.48 -1.27
C GLY A 85 9.82 11.22 -2.71
N VAL A 86 8.53 11.46 -3.01
CA VAL A 86 8.00 11.35 -4.38
C VAL A 86 8.67 12.36 -5.32
N SER A 87 9.23 13.45 -4.80
CA SER A 87 10.04 14.39 -5.56
C SER A 87 11.24 13.70 -6.24
N LEU A 88 11.81 12.65 -5.61
CA LEU A 88 12.89 11.85 -6.21
C LEU A 88 12.40 11.14 -7.48
N VAL A 89 11.16 10.65 -7.48
CA VAL A 89 10.57 10.04 -8.67
C VAL A 89 10.35 11.08 -9.77
N ALA A 90 9.96 12.31 -9.42
CA ALA A 90 9.82 13.38 -10.39
C ALA A 90 11.16 13.73 -11.07
N VAL A 91 12.25 13.70 -10.32
CA VAL A 91 13.61 13.97 -10.82
C VAL A 91 14.19 12.80 -11.62
N PHE A 92 14.10 11.59 -11.08
CA PHE A 92 14.71 10.41 -11.70
C PHE A 92 13.80 9.67 -12.68
N GLY A 93 12.48 9.85 -12.57
CA GLY A 93 11.49 9.18 -13.40
C GLY A 93 11.69 9.29 -14.90
N PRO A 94 12.03 10.46 -15.47
CA PRO A 94 12.34 10.59 -16.90
C PRO A 94 13.52 9.70 -17.32
N LYS A 95 14.55 9.57 -16.49
CA LYS A 95 15.71 8.70 -16.76
C LYS A 95 15.34 7.23 -16.63
N ILE A 96 14.53 6.88 -15.62
CA ILE A 96 14.00 5.52 -15.42
C ILE A 96 13.17 5.12 -16.64
N LEU A 97 12.31 6.00 -17.11
CA LEU A 97 11.47 5.75 -18.27
C LEU A 97 12.27 5.65 -19.58
N GLY A 98 13.36 6.42 -19.71
CA GLY A 98 14.27 6.40 -20.86
C GLY A 98 15.13 5.13 -20.95
N SER A 99 15.48 4.53 -19.80
CA SER A 99 16.29 3.30 -19.74
C SER A 99 15.49 2.01 -20.07
N ARG A 100 14.35 2.14 -20.73
CA ARG A 100 13.39 1.04 -21.01
C ARG A 100 13.96 -0.14 -21.78
N GLN A 101 15.03 0.04 -22.56
CA GLN A 101 15.59 -1.03 -23.38
C GLN A 101 16.38 -2.06 -22.56
N GLU A 102 16.81 -1.70 -21.35
CA GLU A 102 17.77 -2.46 -20.55
C GLU A 102 17.20 -2.97 -19.21
N VAL A 103 15.87 -3.11 -19.09
CA VAL A 103 15.25 -3.49 -17.80
C VAL A 103 15.59 -4.92 -17.41
N ARG A 104 16.71 -5.04 -16.79
CA ARG A 104 16.92 -6.00 -15.71
C ARG A 104 16.78 -5.20 -14.43
N LEU A 105 15.98 -5.68 -13.49
CA LEU A 105 15.71 -5.08 -12.18
C LEU A 105 17.01 -4.78 -11.38
N CYS A 106 18.11 -5.38 -11.80
CA CYS A 106 19.44 -5.14 -11.26
C CYS A 106 20.24 -4.42 -12.33
N ASP A 107 20.85 -3.32 -11.97
CA ASP A 107 21.81 -2.54 -12.76
C ASP A 107 23.05 -3.35 -13.18
N ALA A 108 22.90 -4.65 -13.40
CA ALA A 108 23.98 -5.52 -13.88
C ALA A 108 24.60 -4.98 -15.16
N HIS A 109 23.81 -4.36 -16.02
CA HIS A 109 24.30 -3.72 -17.23
C HIS A 109 25.08 -2.42 -16.96
N ARG A 110 24.66 -1.64 -15.97
CA ARG A 110 25.35 -0.38 -15.63
C ARG A 110 26.76 -0.64 -15.09
N TYR A 111 26.89 -1.67 -14.26
CA TYR A 111 28.16 -2.04 -13.65
C TYR A 111 28.86 -3.20 -14.40
N ASN A 112 28.23 -3.74 -15.45
CA ASN A 112 28.70 -4.89 -16.22
C ASN A 112 29.21 -6.05 -15.33
N SER A 113 28.53 -6.28 -14.21
CA SER A 113 28.96 -7.25 -13.18
C SER A 113 27.79 -8.13 -12.74
N LYS A 114 27.94 -9.42 -12.99
CA LYS A 114 27.01 -10.45 -12.48
C LYS A 114 26.97 -10.52 -10.95
N HIS A 115 28.10 -10.22 -10.30
CA HIS A 115 28.21 -10.24 -8.84
C HIS A 115 27.38 -9.13 -8.20
N VAL A 116 27.38 -7.92 -8.78
CA VAL A 116 26.53 -6.82 -8.30
C VAL A 116 25.05 -7.17 -8.46
N ALA A 117 24.65 -7.71 -9.60
CA ALA A 117 23.28 -8.16 -9.82
C ALA A 117 22.84 -9.21 -8.81
N MET A 118 23.70 -10.19 -8.55
CA MET A 118 23.44 -11.25 -7.57
C MET A 118 23.31 -10.69 -6.16
N ALA A 119 24.22 -9.81 -5.74
CA ALA A 119 24.21 -9.17 -4.42
C ALA A 119 22.93 -8.35 -4.21
N VAL A 120 22.50 -7.55 -5.20
CA VAL A 120 21.25 -6.77 -5.14
C VAL A 120 20.03 -7.68 -5.07
N SER A 121 20.00 -8.77 -5.86
CA SER A 121 18.89 -9.73 -5.83
C SER A 121 18.78 -10.43 -4.47
N ILE A 122 19.90 -10.89 -3.90
CA ILE A 122 19.91 -11.51 -2.58
C ILE A 122 19.46 -10.52 -1.51
N ALA A 123 20.01 -9.30 -1.51
CA ALA A 123 19.61 -8.27 -0.58
C ALA A 123 18.10 -7.97 -0.69
N SER A 124 17.58 -7.81 -1.91
CA SER A 124 16.15 -7.60 -2.14
C SER A 124 15.29 -8.73 -1.57
N CYS A 125 15.69 -10.00 -1.77
CA CYS A 125 14.98 -11.14 -1.19
C CYS A 125 15.00 -11.12 0.34
N ILE A 126 16.14 -10.83 0.95
CA ILE A 126 16.29 -10.77 2.41
C ILE A 126 15.32 -9.74 3.01
N PHE A 127 15.17 -8.57 2.38
CA PHE A 127 14.29 -7.52 2.87
C PHE A 127 12.81 -7.71 2.48
N LEU A 128 12.52 -8.31 1.32
CA LEU A 128 11.15 -8.52 0.88
C LEU A 128 10.45 -9.68 1.60
N ILE A 129 11.18 -10.69 2.08
CA ILE A 129 10.58 -11.81 2.85
C ILE A 129 9.91 -11.31 4.14
N PRO A 130 10.58 -10.58 5.05
CA PRO A 130 9.93 -10.03 6.24
C PRO A 130 8.81 -9.05 5.88
N TYR A 131 9.00 -8.23 4.86
CA TYR A 131 7.98 -7.29 4.39
C TYR A 131 6.70 -8.02 3.96
N SER A 132 6.82 -9.10 3.18
CA SER A 132 5.68 -9.91 2.76
C SER A 132 5.03 -10.63 3.95
N ALA A 133 5.82 -11.11 4.90
CA ALA A 133 5.32 -11.76 6.10
C ALA A 133 4.42 -10.82 6.94
N VAL A 134 4.80 -9.56 7.08
CA VAL A 134 3.99 -8.54 7.77
C VAL A 134 2.64 -8.33 7.08
N GLN A 135 2.60 -8.32 5.74
CA GLN A 135 1.35 -8.18 4.98
C GLN A 135 0.41 -9.38 5.21
N LEU A 136 0.95 -10.60 5.15
CA LEU A 136 0.18 -11.82 5.40
C LEU A 136 -0.31 -11.89 6.85
N ALA A 137 0.52 -11.48 7.81
CA ALA A 137 0.14 -11.38 9.21
C ALA A 137 -1.01 -10.37 9.41
N GLY A 138 -0.97 -9.22 8.73
CA GLY A 138 -2.06 -8.23 8.76
C GLY A 138 -3.40 -8.83 8.33
N VAL A 139 -3.41 -9.62 7.25
CA VAL A 139 -4.63 -10.33 6.82
C VAL A 139 -5.05 -11.39 7.85
N GLY A 140 -4.09 -12.12 8.44
CA GLY A 140 -4.38 -13.10 9.49
C GLY A 140 -5.07 -12.47 10.69
N TYR A 141 -4.55 -11.36 11.21
CA TYR A 141 -5.15 -10.62 12.32
C TYR A 141 -6.53 -10.05 11.95
N LEU A 142 -6.66 -9.51 10.75
CA LEU A 142 -7.94 -9.00 10.28
C LEU A 142 -9.02 -10.09 10.27
N LEU A 143 -8.73 -11.23 9.64
CA LEU A 143 -9.67 -12.35 9.57
C LEU A 143 -10.03 -12.89 10.95
N GLN A 144 -9.04 -13.02 11.84
CA GLN A 144 -9.29 -13.43 13.22
C GLN A 144 -10.21 -12.44 13.95
N GLY A 145 -9.97 -11.13 13.80
CA GLY A 145 -10.76 -10.10 14.47
C GLY A 145 -12.20 -10.03 13.95
N ILE A 146 -12.42 -10.02 12.63
CA ILE A 146 -13.77 -9.89 12.04
C ILE A 146 -14.63 -11.15 12.18
N THR A 147 -14.01 -12.31 12.50
CA THR A 147 -14.71 -13.59 12.71
C THR A 147 -14.78 -14.00 14.18
N ASP A 148 -14.47 -13.08 15.10
CA ASP A 148 -14.43 -13.36 16.55
C ASP A 148 -13.63 -14.63 16.90
N GLY A 149 -12.54 -14.88 16.17
CA GLY A 149 -11.66 -16.04 16.34
C GLY A 149 -12.11 -17.32 15.65
N ALA A 150 -13.23 -17.35 14.93
CA ALA A 150 -13.65 -18.53 14.17
C ALA A 150 -12.62 -18.93 13.13
N ILE A 151 -11.95 -17.95 12.49
CA ILE A 151 -10.72 -18.16 11.72
C ILE A 151 -9.55 -17.82 12.64
N THR A 152 -8.70 -18.81 12.92
CA THR A 152 -7.47 -18.55 13.68
C THR A 152 -6.48 -17.73 12.86
N PHE A 153 -5.57 -17.02 13.53
CA PHE A 153 -4.49 -16.29 12.88
C PHE A 153 -3.75 -17.13 11.82
N THR A 154 -3.34 -18.34 12.20
CA THR A 154 -2.61 -19.25 11.31
C THR A 154 -3.43 -19.64 10.09
N THR A 155 -4.71 -19.96 10.27
CA THR A 155 -5.61 -20.28 9.14
C THR A 155 -5.76 -19.09 8.21
N GLY A 156 -5.91 -17.87 8.75
CA GLY A 156 -5.98 -16.65 7.97
C GLY A 156 -4.73 -16.39 7.13
N VAL A 157 -3.53 -16.57 7.71
CA VAL A 157 -2.25 -16.44 7.01
C VAL A 157 -2.11 -17.49 5.90
N VAL A 158 -2.48 -18.75 6.16
CA VAL A 158 -2.43 -19.82 5.16
C VAL A 158 -3.37 -19.53 3.99
N LEU A 159 -4.62 -19.13 4.27
CA LEU A 159 -5.58 -18.74 3.24
C LEU A 159 -5.06 -17.58 2.39
N ALA A 160 -4.57 -16.52 3.02
CA ALA A 160 -3.99 -15.38 2.31
C ALA A 160 -2.81 -15.78 1.42
N THR A 161 -1.94 -16.67 1.91
CA THR A 161 -0.79 -17.19 1.17
C THR A 161 -1.22 -17.98 -0.06
N VAL A 162 -2.19 -18.90 0.10
CA VAL A 162 -2.71 -19.70 -1.01
C VAL A 162 -3.35 -18.81 -2.08
N ILE A 163 -4.15 -17.83 -1.66
CA ILE A 163 -4.76 -16.86 -2.58
C ILE A 163 -3.69 -16.05 -3.31
N ALA A 164 -2.66 -15.57 -2.61
CA ALA A 164 -1.58 -14.79 -3.21
C ALA A 164 -0.79 -15.61 -4.24
N ILE A 165 -0.47 -16.88 -3.94
CA ILE A 165 0.20 -17.80 -4.88
C ILE A 165 -0.68 -18.04 -6.11
N PHE A 166 -1.97 -18.30 -5.91
CA PHE A 166 -2.92 -18.53 -7.00
C PHE A 166 -3.00 -17.32 -7.94
N PHE A 167 -3.15 -16.11 -7.40
CA PHE A 167 -3.15 -14.90 -8.22
C PHE A 167 -1.81 -14.67 -8.93
N SER A 168 -0.69 -14.92 -8.26
CA SER A 168 0.64 -14.78 -8.86
C SER A 168 0.86 -15.76 -10.03
N TYR A 169 0.32 -16.96 -9.94
CA TYR A 169 0.45 -17.98 -10.99
C TYR A 169 -0.42 -17.70 -12.20
N ILE A 170 -1.68 -17.28 -11.99
CA ILE A 170 -2.63 -17.05 -13.10
C ILE A 170 -2.41 -15.71 -13.78
N ALA A 171 -2.00 -14.70 -13.02
CA ALA A 171 -1.98 -13.33 -13.43
C ALA A 171 -0.57 -12.82 -13.70
N GLY A 172 -0.27 -12.44 -14.93
CA GLY A 172 0.89 -11.57 -15.19
C GLY A 172 0.65 -10.17 -14.59
N ILE A 173 1.68 -9.33 -14.58
CA ILE A 173 1.64 -7.99 -13.95
C ILE A 173 0.47 -7.12 -14.41
N ARG A 174 0.00 -7.26 -15.64
CA ARG A 174 -1.14 -6.52 -16.17
C ARG A 174 -2.42 -6.85 -15.40
N SER A 175 -2.68 -8.12 -15.13
CA SER A 175 -3.84 -8.53 -14.33
C SER A 175 -3.73 -8.01 -12.89
N VAL A 176 -2.51 -8.07 -12.32
CA VAL A 176 -2.24 -7.50 -11.00
C VAL A 176 -2.59 -6.01 -10.96
N MET A 177 -2.16 -5.22 -11.97
CA MET A 177 -2.45 -3.79 -12.01
C MET A 177 -3.94 -3.46 -12.10
N TRP A 178 -4.72 -4.28 -12.79
CA TRP A 178 -6.18 -4.10 -12.85
C TRP A 178 -6.87 -4.49 -11.54
N THR A 179 -6.44 -5.58 -10.90
CA THR A 179 -6.93 -5.95 -9.56
C THR A 179 -6.50 -4.94 -8.50
N ASP A 180 -5.27 -4.44 -8.55
CA ASP A 180 -4.80 -3.33 -7.71
C ASP A 180 -5.69 -2.09 -7.89
N SER A 181 -6.09 -1.78 -9.13
CA SER A 181 -6.96 -0.62 -9.41
C SER A 181 -8.34 -0.78 -8.79
N LEU A 182 -8.94 -1.98 -8.85
CA LEU A 182 -10.17 -2.27 -8.13
C LEU A 182 -9.99 -2.08 -6.62
N GLN A 183 -8.93 -2.66 -6.07
CA GLN A 183 -8.63 -2.57 -4.64
C GLN A 183 -8.43 -1.12 -4.19
N ALA A 184 -7.67 -0.31 -4.95
CA ALA A 184 -7.49 1.10 -4.65
C ALA A 184 -8.81 1.87 -4.59
N ILE A 185 -9.71 1.64 -5.56
CA ILE A 185 -11.05 2.26 -5.56
C ILE A 185 -11.84 1.81 -4.33
N MET A 186 -11.85 0.52 -4.03
CA MET A 186 -12.53 0.00 -2.83
C MET A 186 -11.93 0.58 -1.55
N MET A 187 -10.61 0.65 -1.45
CA MET A 187 -9.92 1.22 -0.30
C MET A 187 -10.36 2.66 -0.05
N ILE A 188 -10.31 3.51 -1.07
CA ILE A 188 -10.63 4.93 -0.86
C ILE A 188 -12.12 5.15 -0.59
N VAL A 189 -13.00 4.46 -1.31
CA VAL A 189 -14.46 4.63 -1.17
C VAL A 189 -14.96 4.03 0.14
N ALA A 190 -14.66 2.76 0.40
CA ALA A 190 -15.16 2.08 1.57
C ALA A 190 -14.57 2.65 2.87
N SER A 191 -13.25 2.87 2.93
CA SER A 191 -12.63 3.40 4.14
C SER A 191 -13.11 4.82 4.46
N THR A 192 -13.25 5.68 3.45
CA THR A 192 -13.76 7.05 3.65
C THR A 192 -15.20 7.04 4.13
N LEU A 193 -16.05 6.21 3.51
CA LEU A 193 -17.46 6.10 3.91
C LEU A 193 -17.58 5.63 5.36
N VAL A 194 -16.86 4.55 5.71
CA VAL A 194 -16.94 3.99 7.07
C VAL A 194 -16.35 4.97 8.09
N ALA A 195 -15.23 5.65 7.78
CA ALA A 195 -14.68 6.69 8.66
C ALA A 195 -15.71 7.79 8.94
N PHE A 196 -16.40 8.25 7.88
CA PHE A 196 -17.44 9.25 8.02
C PHE A 196 -18.60 8.77 8.91
N LEU A 197 -19.07 7.55 8.71
CA LEU A 197 -20.16 6.97 9.51
C LEU A 197 -19.75 6.80 11.00
N VAL A 198 -18.53 6.36 11.27
CA VAL A 198 -18.00 6.23 12.64
C VAL A 198 -17.92 7.60 13.30
N ILE A 199 -17.36 8.61 12.64
CA ILE A 199 -17.25 9.98 13.17
C ILE A 199 -18.64 10.56 13.44
N GLN A 200 -19.61 10.34 12.56
CA GLN A 200 -21.01 10.76 12.82
C GLN A 200 -21.58 10.06 14.06
N GLY A 201 -21.28 8.77 14.24
CA GLY A 201 -21.68 8.01 15.43
C GLY A 201 -21.06 8.55 16.74
N LEU A 202 -19.88 9.18 16.65
CA LEU A 202 -19.20 9.83 17.79
C LEU A 202 -19.68 11.28 18.03
N GLY A 203 -20.70 11.75 17.33
CA GLY A 203 -21.22 13.12 17.46
C GLY A 203 -20.65 14.11 16.46
N GLY A 204 -19.93 13.62 15.43
CA GLY A 204 -19.34 14.41 14.36
C GLY A 204 -17.91 14.87 14.65
N PHE A 205 -17.33 15.59 13.68
CA PHE A 205 -15.93 16.05 13.78
C PHE A 205 -15.67 16.95 15.00
N GLY A 206 -16.62 17.83 15.34
CA GLY A 206 -16.48 18.72 16.51
C GLY A 206 -16.31 17.91 17.79
N ALA A 207 -17.26 17.00 18.07
CA ALA A 207 -17.22 16.16 19.27
C ALA A 207 -15.95 15.28 19.31
N LEU A 208 -15.55 14.68 18.17
CA LEU A 208 -14.33 13.90 18.09
C LEU A 208 -13.10 14.71 18.54
N PHE A 209 -12.89 15.91 17.96
CA PHE A 209 -11.72 16.71 18.28
C PHE A 209 -11.81 17.38 19.66
N ASP A 210 -13.00 17.70 20.16
CA ASP A 210 -13.20 18.18 21.53
C ASP A 210 -12.83 17.08 22.55
N THR A 211 -13.23 15.83 22.31
CA THR A 211 -12.81 14.69 23.15
C THR A 211 -11.29 14.52 23.12
N LEU A 212 -10.67 14.51 21.93
CA LEU A 212 -9.23 14.38 21.82
C LEU A 212 -8.48 15.54 22.50
N ALA A 213 -8.98 16.76 22.40
CA ALA A 213 -8.35 17.92 23.00
C ALA A 213 -8.46 17.92 24.54
N THR A 214 -9.53 17.35 25.09
CA THR A 214 -9.77 17.30 26.54
C THR A 214 -9.14 16.07 27.19
N GLU A 215 -9.28 14.90 26.58
CA GLU A 215 -8.86 13.63 27.18
C GLU A 215 -7.46 13.19 26.72
N HIS A 216 -7.09 13.51 25.48
CA HIS A 216 -5.84 13.09 24.85
C HIS A 216 -5.05 14.24 24.20
N PRO A 217 -4.80 15.38 24.89
CA PRO A 217 -4.20 16.57 24.27
C PRO A 217 -2.80 16.29 23.70
N GLN A 218 -2.05 15.35 24.27
CA GLN A 218 -0.72 14.98 23.77
C GLN A 218 -0.77 14.28 22.41
N SER A 219 -1.89 13.62 22.08
CA SER A 219 -2.07 12.95 20.79
C SER A 219 -2.22 13.94 19.62
N LEU A 220 -2.48 15.20 19.91
CA LEU A 220 -2.54 16.28 18.92
C LEU A 220 -1.21 17.03 18.75
N THR A 221 -0.13 16.57 19.39
CA THR A 221 1.21 17.17 19.33
C THR A 221 2.21 16.24 18.64
N VAL A 222 3.31 16.81 18.09
CA VAL A 222 4.41 16.06 17.49
C VAL A 222 5.61 16.10 18.42
N PRO A 223 6.27 14.96 18.69
CA PRO A 223 6.15 13.62 18.09
C PRO A 223 4.98 12.77 18.61
N GLY A 224 4.23 13.21 19.61
CA GLY A 224 3.11 12.50 20.20
C GLY A 224 3.44 11.82 21.53
N PRO A 225 2.46 11.16 22.18
CA PRO A 225 2.66 10.54 23.47
C PRO A 225 3.57 9.29 23.40
N GLY A 226 4.53 9.22 24.28
CA GLY A 226 5.15 8.04 24.84
C GLY A 226 5.97 7.12 23.97
N LEU A 227 5.67 6.93 22.70
CA LEU A 227 6.35 5.97 21.83
C LEU A 227 7.64 6.49 21.22
N PHE A 228 7.75 7.81 21.03
CA PHE A 228 8.86 8.36 20.27
C PHE A 228 9.50 9.55 20.98
N SER A 229 10.79 9.44 21.31
CA SER A 229 11.60 10.64 21.44
C SER A 229 11.71 11.31 20.07
N PHE A 230 11.98 12.63 20.02
CA PHE A 230 12.14 13.34 18.75
C PHE A 230 13.20 12.69 17.83
N VAL A 231 14.28 12.20 18.40
CA VAL A 231 15.36 11.50 17.66
C VAL A 231 14.84 10.18 17.08
N THR A 232 14.09 9.40 17.86
CA THR A 232 13.50 8.14 17.40
C THR A 232 12.46 8.41 16.30
N PHE A 233 11.65 9.45 16.47
CA PHE A 233 10.71 9.91 15.45
C PHE A 233 11.39 10.20 14.11
N LEU A 234 12.47 11.00 14.12
CA LEU A 234 13.26 11.28 12.92
C LEU A 234 13.88 10.02 12.33
N GLY A 235 14.45 9.15 13.16
CA GLY A 235 15.06 7.88 12.72
C GLY A 235 14.08 6.93 12.04
N LEU A 236 12.83 6.95 12.46
CA LEU A 236 11.77 6.13 11.89
C LEU A 236 11.16 6.75 10.61
N THR A 237 11.08 8.06 10.53
CA THR A 237 10.39 8.75 9.42
C THR A 237 11.31 9.06 8.23
N ILE A 238 12.57 9.47 8.46
CA ILE A 238 13.51 9.85 7.39
C ILE A 238 13.72 8.73 6.33
N PRO A 239 13.84 7.44 6.66
CA PRO A 239 14.00 6.38 5.67
C PRO A 239 12.86 6.32 4.63
N TRP A 240 11.66 6.74 4.99
CA TRP A 240 10.51 6.76 4.10
C TRP A 240 10.65 7.75 2.93
N PHE A 241 11.52 8.75 3.06
CA PHE A 241 11.87 9.64 1.95
C PHE A 241 12.39 8.88 0.72
N PHE A 242 13.14 7.81 0.95
CA PHE A 242 13.74 7.00 -0.12
C PHE A 242 12.85 5.84 -0.57
N PHE A 243 11.76 5.56 0.13
CA PHE A 243 10.93 4.39 -0.10
C PHE A 243 10.42 4.29 -1.54
N SER A 244 10.01 5.43 -2.15
CA SER A 244 9.48 5.50 -3.52
C SER A 244 10.44 4.99 -4.60
N ILE A 245 11.75 5.04 -4.36
CA ILE A 245 12.79 4.61 -5.31
C ILE A 245 13.60 3.40 -4.84
N SER A 246 13.59 3.10 -3.55
CA SER A 246 14.38 2.01 -2.96
C SER A 246 13.59 0.72 -2.80
N ASN A 247 12.27 0.79 -2.57
CA ASN A 247 11.45 -0.41 -2.43
C ASN A 247 11.25 -1.08 -3.79
N PRO A 248 11.68 -2.35 -4.00
CA PRO A 248 11.65 -3.00 -5.30
C PRO A 248 10.26 -3.10 -5.94
N GLN A 249 9.24 -3.39 -5.15
CA GLN A 249 7.86 -3.53 -5.65
C GLN A 249 7.25 -2.18 -6.05
N VAL A 250 7.59 -1.10 -5.37
CA VAL A 250 7.14 0.25 -5.68
C VAL A 250 7.91 0.80 -6.88
N SER A 251 9.23 0.66 -6.89
CA SER A 251 10.09 1.11 -7.99
C SER A 251 9.80 0.36 -9.30
N GLN A 252 9.40 -0.91 -9.25
CA GLN A 252 8.96 -1.66 -10.43
C GLN A 252 7.81 -0.97 -11.17
N ARG A 253 6.89 -0.33 -10.46
CA ARG A 253 5.75 0.39 -11.06
C ARG A 253 6.19 1.60 -11.87
N LEU A 254 7.37 2.16 -11.64
CA LEU A 254 7.91 3.30 -12.39
C LEU A 254 8.27 2.96 -13.84
N PHE A 255 8.49 1.68 -14.14
CA PHE A 255 8.82 1.20 -15.49
C PHE A 255 7.60 0.89 -16.35
N MET A 256 6.39 0.91 -15.81
CA MET A 256 5.16 0.46 -16.49
C MET A 256 4.39 1.53 -17.26
N PRO A 257 4.43 2.83 -16.90
CA PRO A 257 3.72 3.86 -17.65
C PRO A 257 4.14 3.93 -19.11
N SER A 258 3.18 4.12 -20.02
CA SER A 258 3.44 4.14 -21.46
C SER A 258 4.24 5.37 -21.94
N SER A 259 4.22 6.45 -21.17
CA SER A 259 4.87 7.73 -21.52
C SER A 259 5.16 8.57 -20.27
N LEU A 260 5.96 9.64 -20.45
CA LEU A 260 6.18 10.65 -19.40
C LEU A 260 4.87 11.30 -18.94
N ARG A 261 3.92 11.50 -19.86
CA ARG A 261 2.59 12.02 -19.51
C ARG A 261 1.84 11.05 -18.61
N SER A 262 1.86 9.76 -18.91
CA SER A 262 1.27 8.72 -18.07
C SER A 262 1.94 8.64 -16.69
N MET A 263 3.27 8.80 -16.64
CA MET A 263 4.01 8.85 -15.37
C MET A 263 3.63 10.08 -14.53
N ARG A 264 3.49 11.25 -15.12
CA ARG A 264 3.01 12.46 -14.41
C ARG A 264 1.61 12.25 -13.84
N HIS A 265 0.69 11.69 -14.63
CA HIS A 265 -0.66 11.36 -14.14
C HIS A 265 -0.63 10.32 -13.02
N MET A 266 0.27 9.34 -13.11
CA MET A 266 0.50 8.36 -12.04
C MET A 266 0.92 9.05 -10.74
N LEU A 267 1.91 9.95 -10.79
CA LEU A 267 2.41 10.62 -9.59
C LEU A 267 1.36 11.57 -8.98
N ILE A 268 0.67 12.35 -9.81
CA ILE A 268 -0.40 13.26 -9.33
C ILE A 268 -1.54 12.44 -8.73
N GLY A 269 -2.01 11.41 -9.42
CA GLY A 269 -3.08 10.55 -8.92
C GLY A 269 -2.70 9.84 -7.61
N PHE A 270 -1.44 9.39 -7.52
CA PHE A 270 -0.90 8.81 -6.28
C PHE A 270 -0.90 9.82 -5.12
N LEU A 271 -0.43 11.07 -5.36
CA LEU A 271 -0.39 12.09 -4.30
C LEU A 271 -1.80 12.43 -3.82
N VAL A 272 -2.76 12.58 -4.72
CA VAL A 272 -4.18 12.84 -4.37
C VAL A 272 -4.77 11.67 -3.59
N PHE A 273 -4.62 10.45 -4.11
CA PHE A 273 -5.07 9.24 -3.43
C PHE A 273 -4.45 9.11 -2.04
N GLY A 274 -3.13 9.24 -1.98
CA GLY A 274 -2.36 9.09 -0.77
C GLY A 274 -2.75 10.10 0.30
N PHE A 275 -2.91 11.36 -0.08
CA PHE A 275 -3.34 12.39 0.85
C PHE A 275 -4.70 12.05 1.48
N ILE A 276 -5.70 11.71 0.66
CA ILE A 276 -7.05 11.37 1.16
C ILE A 276 -6.97 10.12 2.05
N TYR A 277 -6.30 9.08 1.58
CA TYR A 277 -6.24 7.80 2.29
C TYR A 277 -5.47 7.89 3.61
N THR A 278 -4.39 8.67 3.65
CA THR A 278 -3.64 8.96 4.88
C THR A 278 -4.50 9.69 5.90
N MET A 279 -5.23 10.73 5.47
CA MET A 279 -6.15 11.45 6.37
C MET A 279 -7.22 10.51 6.94
N VAL A 280 -7.81 9.67 6.10
CA VAL A 280 -8.79 8.68 6.52
C VAL A 280 -8.21 7.69 7.52
N SER A 281 -6.99 7.18 7.29
CA SER A 281 -6.32 6.25 8.21
C SER A 281 -6.02 6.88 9.58
N VAL A 282 -5.62 8.13 9.60
CA VAL A 282 -5.41 8.90 10.85
C VAL A 282 -6.74 9.13 11.57
N LEU A 283 -7.80 9.46 10.84
CA LEU A 283 -9.14 9.61 11.43
C LEU A 283 -9.66 8.31 12.04
N TRP A 284 -9.33 7.16 11.46
CA TRP A 284 -9.61 5.84 12.06
C TRP A 284 -8.92 5.67 13.41
N GLY A 285 -7.63 6.01 13.49
CA GLY A 285 -6.87 5.94 14.74
C GLY A 285 -7.42 6.89 15.80
N PHE A 286 -7.74 8.11 15.44
CA PHE A 286 -8.34 9.08 16.34
C PHE A 286 -9.77 8.71 16.76
N SER A 287 -10.56 8.13 15.85
CA SER A 287 -11.90 7.65 16.21
C SER A 287 -11.83 6.49 17.20
N ALA A 288 -10.86 5.59 17.04
CA ALA A 288 -10.63 4.53 18.00
C ALA A 288 -10.18 5.09 19.36
N LEU A 289 -9.27 6.09 19.37
CA LEU A 289 -8.78 6.71 20.60
C LEU A 289 -9.88 7.45 21.37
N ALA A 290 -10.84 8.04 20.66
CA ALA A 290 -11.96 8.73 21.27
C ALA A 290 -13.10 7.78 21.71
N ALA A 291 -13.12 6.54 21.20
CA ALA A 291 -14.17 5.58 21.51
C ALA A 291 -13.81 4.63 22.67
N PHE A 292 -12.52 4.41 22.91
CA PHE A 292 -11.98 3.42 23.86
C PHE A 292 -10.95 4.02 24.81
#